data_d611ad7270feaad1a133299d4b1bdf43
#
_entry.id   d611ad7270feaad1a133299d4b1bdf43
#
_cell.length_a   1.000
_cell.length_b   1.000
_cell.length_c   1.000
_cell.angle_alpha   90.00
_cell.angle_beta   90.00
_cell.angle_gamma   90.00
#
_symmetry.space_group_name_H-M   'P 1'
#
loop_
_entity.id
_entity.type
_entity.pdbx_description
1 polymer ?
#
loop_
_entity_poly.entity_id
_entity_poly.type
_entity_poly.pdbx_seq_one_letter_code
_entity_poly.pdbx_strand_id
1 'polypeptide(L)'
;MEQILSLFSENEQMIYFVILAIFVGIEVIGGVPSILHTPLMSGANAIHGVVIVGAIYVMLNSDPENYVSLALGFLAVLLGTLNVVGGFVVTDRMLEMFKKK
;
A
#
# COMPACT_ATOMS: atom_id res chain seq x y z
N MET A 1 -0.76 26.69 -18.68
CA MET A 1 -2.16 26.25 -18.71
C MET A 1 -2.36 25.09 -19.69
N GLU A 2 -1.91 25.24 -20.93
CA GLU A 2 -2.09 24.21 -21.96
C GLU A 2 -1.39 22.88 -21.62
N GLN A 3 -0.22 22.95 -20.99
CA GLN A 3 0.52 21.76 -20.56
C GLN A 3 -0.24 20.97 -19.49
N ILE A 4 -0.89 21.67 -18.58
CA ILE A 4 -1.71 21.04 -17.54
C ILE A 4 -2.93 20.37 -18.15
N LEU A 5 -3.59 21.06 -19.08
CA LEU A 5 -4.75 20.51 -19.77
C LEU A 5 -4.40 19.28 -20.61
N SER A 6 -3.23 19.29 -21.27
CA SER A 6 -2.79 18.13 -22.04
C SER A 6 -2.46 16.94 -21.15
N LEU A 7 -1.87 17.18 -19.98
CA LEU A 7 -1.61 16.13 -19.01
C LEU A 7 -2.90 15.48 -18.51
N PHE A 8 -3.91 16.31 -18.21
CA PHE A 8 -5.22 15.79 -17.82
C PHE A 8 -5.87 14.97 -18.92
N SER A 9 -5.81 15.49 -20.16
CA SER A 9 -6.41 14.83 -21.31
C SER A 9 -5.76 13.47 -21.62
N GLU A 10 -4.42 13.40 -21.52
CA GLU A 10 -3.68 12.15 -21.76
C GLU A 10 -3.92 11.10 -20.66
N ASN A 11 -4.17 11.55 -19.44
CA ASN A 11 -4.34 10.67 -18.29
C ASN A 11 -5.79 10.60 -17.80
N GLU A 12 -6.73 10.98 -18.64
CA GLU A 12 -8.15 11.05 -18.31
C GLU A 12 -8.68 9.76 -17.69
N GLN A 13 -8.40 8.62 -18.30
CA GLN A 13 -8.87 7.32 -17.82
C GLN A 13 -8.29 6.97 -16.46
N MET A 14 -7.00 7.28 -16.26
CA MET A 14 -6.34 7.03 -14.99
C MET A 14 -6.93 7.91 -13.88
N ILE A 15 -7.21 9.18 -14.20
CA ILE A 15 -7.82 10.12 -13.25
C ILE A 15 -9.21 9.63 -12.84
N TYR A 16 -10.04 9.22 -13.78
CA TYR A 16 -11.35 8.67 -13.48
C TYR A 16 -11.24 7.41 -12.63
N PHE A 17 -10.31 6.54 -12.97
CA PHE A 17 -10.09 5.31 -12.22
C PHE A 17 -9.73 5.60 -10.76
N VAL A 18 -8.82 6.55 -10.53
CA VAL A 18 -8.39 6.94 -9.18
C VAL A 18 -9.56 7.54 -8.38
N ILE A 19 -10.33 8.42 -9.01
CA ILE A 19 -11.49 9.04 -8.35
C ILE A 19 -12.51 7.97 -7.96
N LEU A 20 -12.83 7.07 -8.88
CA LEU A 20 -13.78 5.99 -8.62
C LEU A 20 -13.27 5.04 -7.53
N ALA A 21 -11.97 4.74 -7.54
CA ALA A 21 -11.35 3.90 -6.52
C ALA A 21 -11.46 4.53 -5.12
N ILE A 22 -11.27 5.84 -5.04
CA ILE A 22 -11.42 6.58 -3.78
C ILE A 22 -12.86 6.48 -3.27
N PHE A 23 -13.84 6.72 -4.13
CA PHE A 23 -15.24 6.63 -3.74
C PHE A 23 -15.64 5.21 -3.32
N VAL A 24 -15.19 4.20 -4.05
CA VAL A 24 -15.42 2.79 -3.69
C VAL A 24 -14.80 2.48 -2.32
N GLY A 25 -13.57 2.95 -2.10
CA GLY A 25 -12.88 2.76 -0.83
C GLY A 25 -13.64 3.38 0.33
N ILE A 26 -14.12 4.60 0.17
CA ILE A 26 -14.91 5.30 1.19
C ILE A 26 -16.21 4.53 1.51
N GLU A 27 -16.91 4.08 0.48
CA GLU A 27 -18.14 3.30 0.65
C GLU A 27 -17.90 1.97 1.36
N VAL A 28 -16.86 1.26 0.96
CA VAL A 28 -16.51 -0.04 1.56
C VAL A 28 -16.16 0.13 3.03
N ILE A 29 -15.31 1.10 3.35
CA ILE A 29 -14.89 1.35 4.74
C ILE A 29 -16.07 1.85 5.57
N GLY A 30 -16.95 2.66 4.99
CA GLY A 30 -18.14 3.13 5.66
C GLY A 30 -19.08 2.03 6.10
N GLY A 31 -19.06 0.87 5.43
CA GLY A 31 -19.83 -0.31 5.81
C GLY A 31 -19.20 -1.15 6.92
N VAL A 32 -17.98 -0.83 7.33
CA VAL A 32 -17.29 -1.58 8.40
C VAL A 32 -17.61 -0.93 9.76
N PRO A 33 -17.91 -1.73 10.79
CA PRO A 33 -18.12 -1.18 12.14
C PRO A 33 -16.91 -0.38 12.61
N SER A 34 -17.13 0.77 13.25
CA SER A 34 -16.06 1.68 13.66
C SER A 34 -15.05 1.03 14.60
N ILE A 35 -15.46 0.08 15.38
CA ILE A 35 -14.58 -0.66 16.31
C ILE A 35 -13.53 -1.48 15.56
N LEU A 36 -13.79 -1.85 14.30
CA LEU A 36 -12.88 -2.62 13.47
C LEU A 36 -11.98 -1.76 12.58
N HIS A 37 -12.18 -0.42 12.58
CA HIS A 37 -11.39 0.46 11.71
C HIS A 37 -9.90 0.41 12.02
N THR A 38 -9.51 0.39 13.29
CA THR A 38 -8.09 0.34 13.67
C THR A 38 -7.45 -1.01 13.28
N PRO A 39 -8.07 -2.19 13.56
CA PRO A 39 -7.55 -3.45 13.02
C PRO A 39 -7.50 -3.49 11.50
N LEU A 40 -8.46 -2.87 10.83
CA LEU A 40 -8.47 -2.79 9.37
C LEU A 40 -7.27 -2.00 8.85
N MET A 41 -6.95 -0.86 9.48
CA MET A 41 -5.80 -0.04 9.10
C MET A 41 -4.49 -0.79 9.28
N SER A 42 -4.31 -1.47 10.40
CA SER A 42 -3.08 -2.26 10.64
C SER A 42 -3.02 -3.48 9.73
N GLY A 43 -4.17 -4.10 9.43
CA GLY A 43 -4.25 -5.20 8.47
C GLY A 43 -3.87 -4.76 7.06
N ALA A 44 -4.28 -3.55 6.67
CA ALA A 44 -3.90 -2.97 5.38
C ALA A 44 -2.38 -2.80 5.29
N ASN A 45 -1.71 -2.45 6.38
CA ASN A 45 -0.25 -2.37 6.41
C ASN A 45 0.39 -3.74 6.17
N ALA A 46 -0.23 -4.81 6.66
CA ALA A 46 0.26 -6.18 6.41
C ALA A 46 0.20 -6.55 4.92
N ILE A 47 -0.72 -5.96 4.16
CA ILE A 47 -0.86 -6.19 2.71
C ILE A 47 0.30 -5.57 1.93
N HIS A 48 1.11 -4.72 2.55
CA HIS A 48 2.29 -4.12 1.91
C HIS A 48 3.36 -5.14 1.46
N GLY A 49 3.13 -6.43 1.66
CA GLY A 49 3.91 -7.48 1.02
C GLY A 49 4.02 -7.33 -0.50
N VAL A 50 2.99 -6.74 -1.11
CA VAL A 50 3.01 -6.39 -2.55
C VAL A 50 4.15 -5.41 -2.86
N VAL A 51 4.41 -4.47 -1.97
CA VAL A 51 5.51 -3.51 -2.13
C VAL A 51 6.87 -4.22 -2.09
N ILE A 52 7.01 -5.23 -1.21
CA ILE A 52 8.24 -6.03 -1.14
C ILE A 52 8.49 -6.76 -2.45
N VAL A 53 7.46 -7.38 -3.01
CA VAL A 53 7.56 -8.08 -4.31
C VAL A 53 7.95 -7.08 -5.40
N GLY A 54 7.34 -5.91 -5.41
CA GLY A 54 7.67 -4.85 -6.37
C GLY A 54 9.12 -4.37 -6.23
N ALA A 55 9.61 -4.21 -5.00
CA ALA A 55 10.99 -3.80 -4.73
C ALA A 55 11.99 -4.85 -5.22
N ILE A 56 11.72 -6.13 -4.98
CA ILE A 56 12.55 -7.24 -5.45
C ILE A 56 12.57 -7.24 -6.98
N TYR A 57 11.42 -7.07 -7.61
CA TYR A 57 11.30 -7.01 -9.06
C TYR A 57 12.15 -5.88 -9.65
N VAL A 58 12.09 -4.69 -9.05
CA VAL A 58 12.89 -3.54 -9.48
C VAL A 58 14.38 -3.83 -9.33
N MET A 59 14.80 -4.43 -8.22
CA MET A 59 16.20 -4.79 -7.99
C MET A 59 16.71 -5.79 -9.01
N LEU A 60 15.92 -6.79 -9.34
CA LEU A 60 16.30 -7.83 -10.31
C LEU A 60 16.41 -7.29 -11.72
N ASN A 61 15.64 -6.27 -12.06
CA ASN A 61 15.66 -5.65 -13.40
C ASN A 61 16.53 -4.42 -13.48
N SER A 62 17.18 -4.03 -12.38
CA SER A 62 18.11 -2.89 -12.38
C SER A 62 19.48 -3.32 -12.88
N ASP A 63 20.20 -2.37 -13.49
CA ASP A 63 21.58 -2.54 -13.87
C ASP A 63 22.41 -2.84 -12.61
N PRO A 64 23.23 -3.90 -12.58
CA PRO A 64 24.09 -4.21 -11.43
C PRO A 64 25.03 -3.06 -11.03
N GLU A 65 25.32 -2.15 -11.95
CA GLU A 65 26.16 -0.97 -11.67
C GLU A 65 25.38 0.20 -11.07
N ASN A 66 24.04 0.12 -11.09
CA ASN A 66 23.20 1.18 -10.52
C ASN A 66 23.02 0.96 -9.01
N TYR A 67 24.03 1.36 -8.25
CA TYR A 67 24.07 1.17 -6.80
C TYR A 67 22.95 1.92 -6.08
N VAL A 68 22.53 3.08 -6.61
CA VAL A 68 21.44 3.87 -6.01
C VAL A 68 20.13 3.09 -6.06
N SER A 69 19.82 2.52 -7.21
CA SER A 69 18.59 1.72 -7.37
C SER A 69 18.61 0.48 -6.49
N LEU A 70 19.74 -0.20 -6.40
CA LEU A 70 19.91 -1.38 -5.55
C LEU A 70 19.79 -1.03 -4.07
N ALA A 71 20.39 0.08 -3.64
CA ALA A 71 20.31 0.53 -2.25
C ALA A 71 18.88 0.91 -1.87
N LEU A 72 18.17 1.64 -2.74
CA LEU A 72 16.78 2.00 -2.51
C LEU A 72 15.88 0.77 -2.47
N GLY A 73 16.12 -0.20 -3.36
CA GLY A 73 15.39 -1.45 -3.38
C GLY A 73 15.60 -2.26 -2.10
N PHE A 74 16.83 -2.32 -1.62
CA PHE A 74 17.17 -2.98 -0.36
C PHE A 74 16.44 -2.34 0.82
N LEU A 75 16.47 -1.00 0.90
CA LEU A 75 15.75 -0.26 1.94
C LEU A 75 14.24 -0.49 1.84
N ALA A 76 13.70 -0.53 0.62
CA ALA A 76 12.28 -0.79 0.41
C ALA A 76 11.89 -2.18 0.90
N VAL A 77 12.71 -3.20 0.63
CA VAL A 77 12.46 -4.57 1.13
C VAL A 77 12.52 -4.60 2.65
N LEU A 78 13.54 -3.97 3.23
CA LEU A 78 13.73 -3.95 4.68
C LEU A 78 12.54 -3.28 5.38
N LEU A 79 12.22 -2.06 4.95
CA LEU A 79 11.13 -1.29 5.55
C LEU A 79 9.77 -1.93 5.28
N GLY A 80 9.57 -2.48 4.08
CA GLY A 80 8.35 -3.19 3.73
C GLY A 80 8.15 -4.42 4.61
N THR A 81 9.21 -5.18 4.86
CA THR A 81 9.16 -6.36 5.72
C THR A 81 8.81 -5.99 7.17
N LEU A 82 9.42 -4.93 7.68
CA LEU A 82 9.10 -4.42 9.02
C LEU A 82 7.64 -4.01 9.12
N ASN A 83 7.13 -3.37 8.08
CA ASN A 83 5.75 -2.92 8.03
C ASN A 83 4.77 -4.10 7.96
N VAL A 84 5.07 -5.11 7.15
CA VAL A 84 4.23 -6.31 7.03
C VAL A 84 4.18 -7.07 8.35
N VAL A 85 5.34 -7.36 8.93
CA VAL A 85 5.42 -8.11 10.19
C VAL A 85 4.79 -7.32 11.32
N GLY A 86 5.11 -6.03 11.42
CA GLY A 86 4.55 -5.16 12.45
C GLY A 86 3.04 -5.01 12.33
N GLY A 87 2.55 -4.79 11.13
CA GLY A 87 1.12 -4.67 10.87
C GLY A 87 0.37 -5.96 11.20
N PHE A 88 0.94 -7.09 10.86
CA PHE A 88 0.35 -8.40 11.14
C PHE A 88 0.26 -8.67 12.64
N VAL A 89 1.34 -8.42 13.37
CA VAL A 89 1.40 -8.63 14.83
C VAL A 89 0.40 -7.71 15.56
N VAL A 90 0.35 -6.43 15.17
CA VAL A 90 -0.58 -5.46 15.77
C VAL A 90 -2.02 -5.84 15.48
N THR A 91 -2.33 -6.25 14.25
CA THR A 91 -3.68 -6.68 13.86
C THR A 91 -4.10 -7.90 14.67
N ASP A 92 -3.20 -8.87 14.83
CA ASP A 92 -3.49 -10.07 15.59
C ASP A 92 -3.80 -9.74 17.05
N ARG A 93 -3.02 -8.85 17.65
CA ARG A 93 -3.26 -8.39 19.02
C ARG A 93 -4.59 -7.67 19.18
N MET A 94 -4.94 -6.82 18.21
CA MET A 94 -6.21 -6.10 18.23
C MET A 94 -7.38 -7.05 18.12
N LEU A 95 -7.28 -8.05 17.24
CA LEU A 95 -8.35 -9.03 17.04
C LEU A 95 -8.53 -9.95 18.25
N GLU A 96 -7.48 -10.22 19.00
CA GLU A 96 -7.58 -11.00 20.24
C GLU A 96 -8.50 -10.35 21.27
N MET A 97 -8.57 -9.01 21.25
CA MET A 97 -9.46 -8.29 22.18
C MET A 97 -10.92 -8.59 21.94
N PHE A 98 -11.28 -9.05 20.75
CA PHE A 98 -12.67 -9.39 20.40
C PHE A 98 -13.02 -10.85 20.64
N LYS A 99 -12.04 -11.68 20.97
CA LYS A 99 -12.30 -13.09 21.28
C LYS A 99 -12.82 -13.22 22.72
N LYS A 100 -13.88 -13.97 22.86
CA LYS A 100 -14.37 -14.35 24.19
C LYS A 100 -13.44 -15.42 24.76
N LYS A 101 -12.92 -15.17 25.92
CA LYS A 101 -12.15 -16.16 26.67
C LYS A 101 -13.09 -17.12 27.37
#